data_9da31e8509a528f8f606453fa1f6857c
#
_entry.id   9da31e8509a528f8f606453fa1f6857c
#
_cell.length_a   1.000
_cell.length_b   1.000
_cell.length_c   1.000
_cell.angle_alpha   90.00
_cell.angle_beta   90.00
_cell.angle_gamma   90.00
#
_symmetry.space_group_name_H-M   'P 1'
#
loop_
_entity.id
_entity.type
_entity.pdbx_description
1 polymer ?
#
loop_
_entity_poly.entity_id
_entity_poly.type
_entity_poly.pdbx_seq_one_letter_code
_entity_poly.pdbx_strand_id
1 'polypeptide(L)'
;DCEIHVGVSGPGAVRAALARLPKDAPIDQVAELVKRTAFKITRVGQLVANLASKELGVPAGIIDLSLAPTPAVGDSVANILEEMGLETCGCCGTTACLALLNDAVKKGGVMASNHVGGLSGAFIPVSEDDGMIHAAECGCLTIEKLEAMTAVCSVGIDMVIIPGDTTSAVISASSPTKPPSAWSTARPPPSASSRPSAARRAKCWTSAACWATAPSCRSTSMTPPSSSTAAADSPPRCSR
;
A
#
# COMPACT_ATOMS: atom_id res chain seq x y z
N ASP A 1 28.13 18.02 6.64
CA ASP A 1 27.15 18.63 5.73
C ASP A 1 25.77 18.22 6.18
N CYS A 2 24.84 19.20 6.25
CA CYS A 2 23.44 19.02 6.67
C CYS A 2 22.55 19.47 5.52
N GLU A 3 21.45 18.73 5.28
CA GLU A 3 20.49 19.00 4.22
C GLU A 3 19.08 18.69 4.73
N ILE A 4 18.08 19.47 4.30
CA ILE A 4 16.68 19.29 4.69
C ILE A 4 15.94 18.56 3.57
N HIS A 5 15.33 17.43 3.89
CA HIS A 5 14.42 16.71 3.01
C HIS A 5 13.00 16.86 3.53
N VAL A 6 12.02 16.98 2.63
CA VAL A 6 10.61 17.10 2.97
C VAL A 6 9.85 15.89 2.46
N GLY A 7 9.34 15.08 3.38
CA GLY A 7 8.40 14.01 3.07
C GLY A 7 6.96 14.49 3.28
N VAL A 8 6.09 14.22 2.31
CA VAL A 8 4.68 14.56 2.38
C VAL A 8 3.85 13.28 2.28
N SER A 9 3.08 12.98 3.32
CA SER A 9 2.06 11.92 3.26
C SER A 9 0.81 12.44 2.56
N GLY A 10 0.31 11.69 1.60
CA GLY A 10 -0.73 12.16 0.69
C GLY A 10 -2.02 11.36 0.58
N PRO A 11 -2.23 10.19 1.23
CA PRO A 11 -3.40 9.34 0.98
C PRO A 11 -4.72 10.08 1.20
N GLY A 12 -4.89 10.74 2.32
CA GLY A 12 -6.12 11.47 2.64
C GLY A 12 -6.46 12.58 1.65
N ALA A 13 -5.45 13.31 1.14
CA ALA A 13 -5.66 14.37 0.14
C ALA A 13 -6.09 13.79 -1.21
N VAL A 14 -5.49 12.68 -1.64
CA VAL A 14 -5.84 12.00 -2.90
C VAL A 14 -7.24 11.40 -2.79
N ARG A 15 -7.57 10.72 -1.70
CA ARG A 15 -8.91 10.21 -1.42
C ARG A 15 -9.96 11.32 -1.48
N ALA A 16 -9.74 12.41 -0.73
CA ALA A 16 -10.68 13.53 -0.71
C ALA A 16 -10.88 14.19 -2.09
N ALA A 17 -9.87 14.15 -2.95
CA ALA A 17 -10.01 14.62 -4.32
C ALA A 17 -10.86 13.64 -5.15
N LEU A 18 -10.62 12.34 -5.07
CA LEU A 18 -11.35 11.30 -5.80
C LEU A 18 -12.81 11.21 -5.38
N ALA A 19 -13.11 11.36 -4.09
CA ALA A 19 -14.48 11.36 -3.57
C ALA A 19 -15.39 12.46 -4.17
N ARG A 20 -14.81 13.43 -4.87
CA ARG A 20 -15.56 14.49 -5.59
C ARG A 20 -15.93 14.09 -7.02
N LEU A 21 -15.34 13.04 -7.54
CA LEU A 21 -15.69 12.53 -8.87
C LEU A 21 -16.98 11.70 -8.80
N PRO A 22 -17.74 11.68 -9.90
CA PRO A 22 -18.80 10.67 -10.06
C PRO A 22 -18.20 9.26 -9.97
N LYS A 23 -18.95 8.31 -9.38
CA LYS A 23 -18.46 6.92 -9.21
C LYS A 23 -18.27 6.16 -10.53
N ASP A 24 -18.88 6.64 -11.60
CA ASP A 24 -18.78 6.13 -12.97
C ASP A 24 -17.77 6.92 -13.82
N ALA A 25 -16.95 7.76 -13.19
CA ALA A 25 -15.94 8.54 -13.90
C ALA A 25 -14.98 7.63 -14.70
N PRO A 26 -14.68 7.98 -15.95
CA PRO A 26 -13.71 7.25 -16.77
C PRO A 26 -12.33 7.20 -16.10
N ILE A 27 -11.63 6.09 -16.28
CA ILE A 27 -10.35 5.82 -15.62
C ILE A 27 -9.25 6.84 -15.96
N ASP A 28 -9.30 7.44 -17.13
CA ASP A 28 -8.40 8.52 -17.55
C ASP A 28 -8.62 9.80 -16.73
N GLN A 29 -9.89 10.14 -16.40
CA GLN A 29 -10.20 11.26 -15.53
C GLN A 29 -9.72 11.00 -14.10
N VAL A 30 -9.87 9.79 -13.61
CA VAL A 30 -9.34 9.36 -12.30
C VAL A 30 -7.82 9.55 -12.28
N ALA A 31 -7.11 9.03 -13.27
CA ALA A 31 -5.65 9.16 -13.37
C ALA A 31 -5.20 10.61 -13.45
N GLU A 32 -5.89 11.44 -14.24
CA GLU A 32 -5.56 12.86 -14.39
C GLU A 32 -5.79 13.63 -13.08
N LEU A 33 -6.86 13.32 -12.34
CA LEU A 33 -7.12 13.96 -11.06
C LEU A 33 -6.06 13.57 -10.01
N VAL A 34 -5.67 12.30 -9.94
CA VAL A 34 -4.59 11.84 -9.06
C VAL A 34 -3.29 12.56 -9.41
N LYS A 35 -2.92 12.62 -10.69
CA LYS A 35 -1.72 13.32 -11.15
C LYS A 35 -1.73 14.80 -10.77
N ARG A 36 -2.83 15.51 -10.98
CA ARG A 36 -2.98 16.93 -10.59
C ARG A 36 -2.92 17.14 -9.09
N THR A 37 -3.47 16.20 -8.31
CA THR A 37 -3.42 16.25 -6.85
C THR A 37 -1.99 16.05 -6.35
N ALA A 38 -1.31 15.04 -6.87
CA ALA A 38 0.10 14.78 -6.58
C ALA A 38 0.99 15.99 -6.93
N PHE A 39 0.77 16.60 -8.10
CA PHE A 39 1.45 17.83 -8.49
C PHE A 39 1.27 18.95 -7.45
N LYS A 40 0.05 19.20 -7.01
CA LYS A 40 -0.24 20.26 -6.02
C LYS A 40 0.44 19.97 -4.68
N ILE A 41 0.37 18.73 -4.20
CA ILE A 41 0.98 18.32 -2.93
C ILE A 41 2.50 18.49 -3.00
N THR A 42 3.13 18.05 -4.07
CA THR A 42 4.59 18.21 -4.27
C THR A 42 4.99 19.68 -4.34
N ARG A 43 4.20 20.55 -4.98
CA ARG A 43 4.46 22.00 -5.00
C ARG A 43 4.36 22.63 -3.62
N VAL A 44 3.44 22.17 -2.77
CA VAL A 44 3.38 22.61 -1.36
C VAL A 44 4.62 22.13 -0.60
N GLY A 45 5.03 20.88 -0.78
CA GLY A 45 6.26 20.35 -0.20
C GLY A 45 7.49 21.18 -0.60
N GLN A 46 7.60 21.57 -1.87
CA GLN A 46 8.67 22.46 -2.35
C GLN A 46 8.65 23.82 -1.68
N LEU A 47 7.47 24.40 -1.51
CA LEU A 47 7.34 25.69 -0.82
C LEU A 47 7.82 25.59 0.63
N VAL A 48 7.40 24.54 1.34
CA VAL A 48 7.83 24.29 2.73
C VAL A 48 9.34 24.08 2.81
N ALA A 49 9.92 23.29 1.91
CA ALA A 49 11.37 23.06 1.86
C ALA A 49 12.14 24.37 1.65
N ASN A 50 11.70 25.21 0.75
CA ASN A 50 12.32 26.50 0.47
C ASN A 50 12.24 27.47 1.67
N LEU A 51 11.11 27.51 2.37
CA LEU A 51 10.93 28.33 3.57
C LEU A 51 11.82 27.84 4.71
N ALA A 52 11.81 26.53 4.98
CA ALA A 52 12.64 25.93 6.02
C ALA A 52 14.14 26.15 5.74
N SER A 53 14.55 25.97 4.50
CA SER A 53 15.94 26.22 4.06
C SER A 53 16.36 27.68 4.35
N LYS A 54 15.50 28.63 4.04
CA LYS A 54 15.74 30.06 4.26
C LYS A 54 15.86 30.40 5.76
N GLU A 55 14.95 29.83 6.57
CA GLU A 55 14.92 30.12 8.01
C GLU A 55 16.07 29.48 8.78
N LEU A 56 16.45 28.26 8.40
CA LEU A 56 17.47 27.47 9.09
C LEU A 56 18.88 27.66 8.52
N GLY A 57 19.03 28.30 7.37
CA GLY A 57 20.31 28.47 6.68
C GLY A 57 20.91 27.14 6.20
N VAL A 58 20.08 26.12 5.96
CA VAL A 58 20.47 24.77 5.53
C VAL A 58 19.92 24.50 4.13
N PRO A 59 20.68 23.94 3.18
CA PRO A 59 20.19 23.67 1.84
C PRO A 59 19.01 22.70 1.83
N ALA A 60 18.02 22.97 0.95
CA ALA A 60 16.91 22.06 0.71
C ALA A 60 17.32 20.99 -0.30
N GLY A 61 17.03 19.73 0.02
CA GLY A 61 17.27 18.56 -0.80
C GLY A 61 16.00 18.08 -1.51
N ILE A 62 15.75 16.79 -1.39
CA ILE A 62 14.65 16.14 -2.11
C ILE A 62 13.29 16.31 -1.42
N ILE A 63 12.25 16.24 -2.25
CA ILE A 63 10.85 16.17 -1.82
C ILE A 63 10.34 14.78 -2.15
N ASP A 64 9.85 14.08 -1.15
CA ASP A 64 9.24 12.77 -1.28
C ASP A 64 7.73 12.88 -1.10
N LEU A 65 6.97 12.55 -2.14
CA LEU A 65 5.55 12.38 -2.06
C LEU A 65 5.23 10.90 -1.94
N SER A 66 5.03 10.45 -0.73
CA SER A 66 4.62 9.09 -0.43
C SER A 66 3.13 9.03 -0.12
N LEU A 67 2.44 8.07 -0.74
CA LEU A 67 1.13 7.63 -0.28
C LEU A 67 1.37 6.55 0.78
N ALA A 68 1.93 6.97 1.91
CA ALA A 68 2.16 6.14 3.08
C ALA A 68 0.98 6.35 4.04
N PRO A 69 0.10 5.36 4.19
CA PRO A 69 -1.07 5.48 5.07
C PRO A 69 -0.65 5.56 6.53
N THR A 70 -1.55 6.10 7.34
CA THR A 70 -1.46 6.07 8.79
C THR A 70 -2.72 5.41 9.35
N PRO A 71 -2.73 4.94 10.62
CA PRO A 71 -3.93 4.37 11.24
C PRO A 71 -5.08 5.37 11.42
N ALA A 72 -4.90 6.62 11.02
CA ALA A 72 -5.94 7.63 11.10
C ALA A 72 -7.05 7.36 10.07
N VAL A 73 -8.29 7.46 10.51
CA VAL A 73 -9.46 7.29 9.63
C VAL A 73 -9.40 8.25 8.45
N GLY A 74 -9.44 7.68 7.25
CA GLY A 74 -9.41 8.45 6.01
C GLY A 74 -8.04 8.64 5.38
N ASP A 75 -6.96 8.21 6.05
CA ASP A 75 -5.60 8.24 5.52
C ASP A 75 -5.17 6.83 5.07
N SER A 76 -5.88 6.27 4.11
CA SER A 76 -5.77 4.89 3.65
C SER A 76 -5.56 4.80 2.15
N VAL A 77 -4.60 4.00 1.71
CA VAL A 77 -4.40 3.67 0.29
C VAL A 77 -5.48 2.71 -0.21
N ALA A 78 -5.94 1.79 0.63
CA ALA A 78 -7.05 0.91 0.27
C ALA A 78 -8.31 1.72 -0.07
N ASN A 79 -8.64 2.72 0.74
CA ASN A 79 -9.77 3.59 0.47
C ASN A 79 -9.61 4.42 -0.83
N ILE A 80 -8.38 4.79 -1.20
CA ILE A 80 -8.13 5.41 -2.52
C ILE A 80 -8.53 4.44 -3.64
N LEU A 81 -8.10 3.18 -3.53
CA LEU A 81 -8.41 2.14 -4.53
C LEU A 81 -9.91 1.89 -4.64
N GLU A 82 -10.64 1.95 -3.53
CA GLU A 82 -12.10 1.84 -3.48
C GLU A 82 -12.78 3.04 -4.15
N GLU A 83 -12.29 4.26 -3.91
CA GLU A 83 -12.78 5.46 -4.62
C GLU A 83 -12.48 5.43 -6.14
N MET A 84 -11.48 4.65 -6.56
CA MET A 84 -11.20 4.40 -7.99
C MET A 84 -12.18 3.39 -8.63
N GLY A 85 -13.13 2.86 -7.87
CA GLY A 85 -14.20 1.98 -8.36
C GLY A 85 -14.07 0.52 -7.93
N LEU A 86 -13.15 0.17 -7.04
CA LEU A 86 -13.10 -1.17 -6.47
C LEU A 86 -14.15 -1.34 -5.37
N GLU A 87 -14.74 -2.52 -5.29
CA GLU A 87 -15.68 -2.87 -4.21
C GLU A 87 -14.96 -2.91 -2.85
N THR A 88 -13.78 -3.51 -2.82
CA THR A 88 -12.91 -3.62 -1.64
C THR A 88 -11.48 -3.82 -2.10
N CYS A 89 -10.51 -3.31 -1.35
CA CYS A 89 -9.10 -3.59 -1.60
C CYS A 89 -8.86 -5.11 -1.53
N GLY A 90 -8.12 -5.66 -2.50
CA GLY A 90 -7.89 -7.11 -2.62
C GLY A 90 -8.77 -7.80 -3.65
N CYS A 91 -9.91 -7.23 -4.06
CA CYS A 91 -10.74 -7.78 -5.12
C CYS A 91 -10.04 -7.71 -6.51
N CYS A 92 -10.70 -8.27 -7.53
CA CYS A 92 -10.21 -8.20 -8.91
C CYS A 92 -10.04 -6.74 -9.34
N GLY A 93 -8.90 -6.40 -9.98
CA GLY A 93 -8.58 -5.04 -10.39
C GLY A 93 -7.64 -4.29 -9.43
N THR A 94 -7.49 -4.71 -8.18
CA THR A 94 -6.66 -4.02 -7.18
C THR A 94 -5.24 -3.75 -7.66
N THR A 95 -4.56 -4.74 -8.24
CA THR A 95 -3.20 -4.58 -8.75
C THR A 95 -3.13 -3.58 -9.89
N ALA A 96 -4.11 -3.57 -10.79
CA ALA A 96 -4.18 -2.64 -11.91
C ALA A 96 -4.43 -1.20 -11.42
N CYS A 97 -5.37 -1.01 -10.50
CA CYS A 97 -5.64 0.29 -9.89
C CYS A 97 -4.43 0.82 -9.11
N LEU A 98 -3.73 -0.06 -8.38
CA LEU A 98 -2.50 0.31 -7.68
C LEU A 98 -1.38 0.74 -8.67
N ALA A 99 -1.24 0.04 -9.79
CA ALA A 99 -0.30 0.41 -10.84
C ALA A 99 -0.60 1.79 -11.42
N LEU A 100 -1.87 2.06 -11.73
CA LEU A 100 -2.33 3.35 -12.22
C LEU A 100 -2.10 4.47 -11.19
N LEU A 101 -2.46 4.21 -9.94
CA LEU A 101 -2.26 5.15 -8.84
C LEU A 101 -0.79 5.53 -8.71
N ASN A 102 0.08 4.53 -8.70
CA ASN A 102 1.52 4.72 -8.55
C ASN A 102 2.14 5.49 -9.73
N ASP A 103 1.75 5.16 -10.95
CA ASP A 103 2.18 5.86 -12.17
C ASP A 103 1.73 7.33 -12.16
N ALA A 104 0.46 7.59 -11.85
CA ALA A 104 -0.11 8.92 -11.81
C ALA A 104 0.56 9.81 -10.73
N VAL A 105 0.82 9.26 -9.54
CA VAL A 105 1.53 9.96 -8.45
C VAL A 105 2.94 10.32 -8.87
N LYS A 106 3.70 9.37 -9.43
CA LYS A 106 5.08 9.61 -9.89
C LYS A 106 5.13 10.67 -10.99
N LYS A 107 4.25 10.59 -11.97
CA LYS A 107 4.16 11.60 -13.04
C LYS A 107 3.82 12.99 -12.48
N GLY A 108 2.88 13.08 -11.54
CA GLY A 108 2.51 14.33 -10.89
C GLY A 108 3.67 14.95 -10.13
N GLY A 109 4.43 14.13 -9.37
CA GLY A 109 5.61 14.57 -8.64
C GLY A 109 6.72 15.11 -9.55
N VAL A 110 7.12 14.34 -10.55
CA VAL A 110 8.18 14.72 -11.49
C VAL A 110 7.85 16.00 -12.25
N MET A 111 6.57 16.22 -12.60
CA MET A 111 6.13 17.46 -13.25
C MET A 111 6.13 18.67 -12.31
N ALA A 112 6.09 18.45 -11.01
CA ALA A 112 5.98 19.51 -10.01
C ALA A 112 7.34 20.08 -9.58
N SER A 113 8.39 19.29 -9.53
CA SER A 113 9.70 19.69 -9.03
C SER A 113 10.83 18.85 -9.64
N ASN A 114 11.98 19.49 -9.82
CA ASN A 114 13.22 18.81 -10.22
C ASN A 114 13.92 18.11 -9.05
N HIS A 115 13.45 18.33 -7.82
CA HIS A 115 14.02 17.78 -6.59
C HIS A 115 13.17 16.63 -6.03
N VAL A 116 12.39 15.97 -6.86
CA VAL A 116 11.60 14.81 -6.44
C VAL A 116 12.51 13.60 -6.27
N GLY A 117 12.39 12.93 -5.14
CA GLY A 117 13.20 11.75 -4.82
C GLY A 117 12.52 10.88 -3.77
N GLY A 118 13.32 10.07 -3.08
CA GLY A 118 12.82 9.13 -2.08
C GLY A 118 12.06 7.97 -2.71
N LEU A 119 11.01 7.49 -2.04
CA LEU A 119 10.20 6.37 -2.49
C LEU A 119 9.05 6.81 -3.41
N SER A 120 8.57 8.02 -3.27
CA SER A 120 7.53 8.71 -4.07
C SER A 120 6.55 7.77 -4.78
N GLY A 121 5.52 7.34 -4.05
CA GLY A 121 4.51 6.43 -4.61
C GLY A 121 3.64 5.79 -3.54
N ALA A 122 2.82 4.83 -3.95
CA ALA A 122 1.89 4.15 -3.08
C ALA A 122 2.55 3.01 -2.28
N PHE A 123 2.28 2.96 -1.00
CA PHE A 123 2.69 1.93 -0.05
C PHE A 123 1.52 1.02 0.30
N ILE A 124 1.84 -0.18 0.75
CA ILE A 124 0.85 -1.19 1.13
C ILE A 124 1.14 -1.78 2.52
N PRO A 125 1.33 -0.94 3.55
CA PRO A 125 1.57 -1.44 4.92
C PRO A 125 0.26 -1.90 5.53
N VAL A 126 0.02 -3.20 5.55
CA VAL A 126 -1.28 -3.77 5.94
C VAL A 126 -1.69 -3.39 7.36
N SER A 127 -0.76 -3.37 8.31
CA SER A 127 -1.07 -3.07 9.72
C SER A 127 -1.19 -1.57 10.03
N GLU A 128 -0.87 -0.70 9.10
CA GLU A 128 -0.91 0.76 9.27
C GLU A 128 -1.97 1.43 8.41
N ASP A 129 -2.74 0.65 7.66
CA ASP A 129 -3.80 1.13 6.76
C ASP A 129 -5.15 0.53 7.20
N ASP A 130 -6.03 1.37 7.73
CA ASP A 130 -7.35 0.98 8.21
C ASP A 130 -8.19 0.23 7.16
N GLY A 131 -8.15 0.68 5.91
CA GLY A 131 -8.84 0.00 4.82
C GLY A 131 -8.22 -1.35 4.44
N MET A 132 -6.89 -1.49 4.51
CA MET A 132 -6.23 -2.78 4.27
C MET A 132 -6.49 -3.77 5.41
N ILE A 133 -6.51 -3.30 6.66
CA ILE A 133 -6.90 -4.09 7.81
C ILE A 133 -8.31 -4.65 7.58
N HIS A 134 -9.27 -3.78 7.24
CA HIS A 134 -10.65 -4.20 6.97
C HIS A 134 -10.73 -5.20 5.81
N ALA A 135 -10.01 -4.96 4.71
CA ALA A 135 -9.98 -5.87 3.57
C ALA A 135 -9.39 -7.25 3.92
N ALA A 136 -8.39 -7.29 4.82
CA ALA A 136 -7.83 -8.52 5.33
C ALA A 136 -8.83 -9.25 6.26
N GLU A 137 -9.55 -8.52 7.11
CA GLU A 137 -10.59 -9.08 7.99
C GLU A 137 -11.74 -9.70 7.20
N CYS A 138 -12.14 -9.09 6.10
CA CYS A 138 -13.14 -9.64 5.18
C CYS A 138 -12.61 -10.81 4.34
N GLY A 139 -11.30 -11.10 4.39
CA GLY A 139 -10.67 -12.14 3.56
C GLY A 139 -10.49 -11.77 2.09
N CYS A 140 -10.74 -10.52 1.71
CA CYS A 140 -10.54 -10.03 0.34
C CYS A 140 -9.06 -9.79 0.02
N LEU A 141 -8.28 -9.32 1.00
CA LEU A 141 -6.85 -9.10 0.86
C LEU A 141 -6.10 -10.30 1.43
N THR A 142 -5.50 -11.12 0.57
CA THR A 142 -4.69 -12.28 0.93
C THR A 142 -3.20 -12.03 0.72
N ILE A 143 -2.34 -12.91 1.25
CA ILE A 143 -0.88 -12.82 1.05
C ILE A 143 -0.53 -12.93 -0.44
N GLU A 144 -1.18 -13.82 -1.17
CA GLU A 144 -0.98 -13.98 -2.61
C GLU A 144 -1.37 -12.71 -3.39
N LYS A 145 -2.43 -12.03 -2.94
CA LYS A 145 -2.81 -10.74 -3.52
C LYS A 145 -1.79 -9.66 -3.20
N LEU A 146 -1.29 -9.60 -1.97
CA LEU A 146 -0.21 -8.69 -1.59
C LEU A 146 1.06 -8.95 -2.40
N GLU A 147 1.42 -10.22 -2.59
CA GLU A 147 2.54 -10.59 -3.45
C GLU A 147 2.38 -10.02 -4.86
N ALA A 148 1.22 -10.18 -5.48
CA ALA A 148 0.92 -9.59 -6.79
C ALA A 148 0.98 -8.05 -6.78
N MET A 149 0.52 -7.41 -5.71
CA MET A 149 0.57 -5.95 -5.55
C MET A 149 2.01 -5.44 -5.40
N THR A 150 2.94 -6.24 -4.86
CA THR A 150 4.35 -5.83 -4.73
C THR A 150 5.03 -5.57 -6.07
N ALA A 151 4.52 -6.13 -7.15
CA ALA A 151 5.03 -5.88 -8.50
C ALA A 151 4.89 -4.42 -8.95
N VAL A 152 3.92 -3.70 -8.40
CA VAL A 152 3.52 -2.36 -8.83
C VAL A 152 3.53 -1.32 -7.72
N CYS A 153 3.72 -1.71 -6.45
CA CYS A 153 3.86 -0.77 -5.34
C CYS A 153 5.28 -0.17 -5.27
N SER A 154 5.46 0.83 -4.44
CA SER A 154 6.76 1.52 -4.30
C SER A 154 7.74 0.85 -3.36
N VAL A 155 7.29 -0.02 -2.46
CA VAL A 155 8.13 -0.60 -1.38
C VAL A 155 8.23 -2.12 -1.45
N GLY A 156 7.15 -2.82 -1.61
CA GLY A 156 7.05 -4.28 -1.50
C GLY A 156 6.09 -4.69 -0.39
N ILE A 157 6.21 -5.90 0.14
CA ILE A 157 5.46 -6.34 1.32
C ILE A 157 5.96 -5.52 2.52
N ASP A 158 5.02 -4.86 3.18
CA ASP A 158 5.29 -3.94 4.26
C ASP A 158 4.33 -4.18 5.42
N MET A 159 4.85 -4.14 6.65
CA MET A 159 4.09 -4.18 7.91
C MET A 159 2.99 -5.25 7.97
N VAL A 160 3.26 -6.44 7.41
CA VAL A 160 2.38 -7.60 7.54
C VAL A 160 2.72 -8.34 8.82
N ILE A 161 1.76 -8.48 9.71
CA ILE A 161 1.94 -9.20 10.96
C ILE A 161 1.57 -10.66 10.75
N ILE A 162 2.50 -11.55 11.08
CA ILE A 162 2.36 -12.99 10.96
C ILE A 162 2.35 -13.67 12.35
N PRO A 163 1.79 -14.89 12.48
CA PRO A 163 1.80 -15.62 13.74
C PRO A 163 3.22 -15.80 14.28
N GLY A 164 3.38 -15.64 15.60
CA GLY A 164 4.69 -15.72 16.26
C GLY A 164 5.35 -17.11 16.20
N ASP A 165 4.58 -18.15 15.92
CA ASP A 165 5.03 -19.54 15.74
C ASP A 165 5.39 -19.88 14.28
N THR A 166 5.32 -18.89 13.36
CA THR A 166 5.74 -19.05 11.98
C THR A 166 7.22 -19.41 11.90
N THR A 167 7.55 -20.50 11.21
CA THR A 167 8.92 -20.98 11.12
C THR A 167 9.78 -20.08 10.22
N SER A 168 11.09 -20.06 10.47
CA SER A 168 12.04 -19.33 9.62
C SER A 168 12.05 -19.83 8.18
N ALA A 169 11.76 -21.09 7.94
CA ALA A 169 11.65 -21.65 6.60
C ALA A 169 10.50 -21.03 5.80
N VAL A 170 9.32 -20.88 6.44
CA VAL A 170 8.17 -20.22 5.80
C VAL A 170 8.46 -18.75 5.51
N ILE A 171 9.07 -18.02 6.46
CA ILE A 171 9.47 -16.62 6.27
C ILE A 171 10.48 -16.49 5.12
N SER A 172 11.46 -17.41 5.06
CA SER A 172 12.45 -17.42 3.98
C SER A 172 11.84 -17.75 2.63
N ALA A 173 10.86 -18.65 2.57
CA ALA A 173 10.17 -19.00 1.33
C ALA A 173 9.30 -17.85 0.79
N SER A 174 8.69 -17.04 1.66
CA SER A 174 7.92 -15.85 1.26
C SER A 174 8.79 -14.66 0.85
N SER A 175 10.06 -14.67 1.22
CA SER A 175 10.99 -13.56 0.97
C SER A 175 11.50 -13.47 -0.49
N PRO A 176 11.68 -14.57 -1.26
CA PRO A 176 12.21 -14.52 -2.63
C PRO A 176 11.18 -14.22 -3.71
N THR A 177 9.90 -14.25 -3.40
CA THR A 177 8.80 -14.08 -4.37
C THR A 177 8.66 -12.64 -4.87
N LYS A 178 9.78 -12.00 -5.16
CA LYS A 178 9.77 -10.72 -5.86
C LYS A 178 9.77 -10.95 -7.36
N PRO A 179 8.78 -10.39 -8.07
CA PRO A 179 8.88 -10.34 -9.52
C PRO A 179 10.16 -9.61 -9.94
N PRO A 180 10.80 -10.03 -11.04
CA PRO A 180 12.02 -9.39 -11.56
C PRO A 180 11.90 -7.88 -11.77
N SER A 181 10.68 -7.36 -11.98
CA SER A 181 10.40 -5.92 -12.10
C SER A 181 10.72 -5.11 -10.85
N ALA A 182 10.69 -5.72 -9.67
CA ALA A 182 11.11 -5.06 -8.43
C ALA A 182 12.63 -4.96 -8.29
N TRP A 183 13.40 -5.72 -9.06
CA TRP A 183 14.85 -5.65 -9.13
C TRP A 183 15.36 -4.51 -10.00
N SER A 184 14.51 -3.93 -10.87
CA SER A 184 14.89 -2.78 -11.70
C SER A 184 15.09 -1.48 -10.90
N THR A 185 14.58 -1.46 -9.68
CA THR A 185 14.85 -0.38 -8.73
C THR A 185 15.86 -0.86 -7.70
N ALA A 186 17.12 -0.92 -7.98
CA ALA A 186 18.31 -1.27 -7.20
C ALA A 186 18.24 -1.25 -5.64
N ARG A 187 17.11 -1.52 -5.03
CA ARG A 187 16.91 -1.55 -3.58
C ARG A 187 16.31 -2.89 -3.15
N PRO A 188 16.94 -3.59 -2.17
CA PRO A 188 16.28 -4.71 -1.52
C PRO A 188 15.02 -4.18 -0.82
N PRO A 189 13.91 -4.93 -0.85
CA PRO A 189 12.75 -4.54 -0.08
C PRO A 189 13.10 -4.57 1.39
N PRO A 190 12.62 -3.65 2.18
CA PRO A 190 12.52 -3.91 3.59
C PRO A 190 11.53 -5.07 3.76
N SER A 191 12.02 -6.22 4.14
CA SER A 191 11.18 -7.28 4.68
C SER A 191 10.84 -6.90 6.11
N ALA A 192 9.90 -5.99 6.28
CA ALA A 192 9.41 -5.63 7.60
C ALA A 192 8.31 -6.60 8.02
N SER A 193 8.65 -7.87 8.19
CA SER A 193 7.84 -8.77 8.98
C SER A 193 8.25 -8.59 10.44
N SER A 194 7.53 -7.79 11.20
CA SER A 194 7.72 -7.74 12.63
C SER A 194 7.17 -9.02 13.25
N ARG A 195 8.04 -9.85 13.78
CA ARG A 195 7.67 -11.04 14.55
C ARG A 195 7.45 -10.62 16.00
N PRO A 196 6.20 -10.57 16.52
CA PRO A 196 6.01 -10.32 17.94
C PRO A 196 6.47 -11.54 18.71
N SER A 197 7.52 -11.39 19.52
CA SER A 197 8.18 -12.46 20.25
C SER A 197 7.35 -13.10 21.37
N ALA A 198 6.10 -12.71 21.58
CA ALA A 198 5.27 -13.15 22.70
C ALA A 198 3.76 -13.20 22.46
N ALA A 199 3.27 -13.15 21.25
CA ALA A 199 1.84 -13.30 21.03
C ALA A 199 1.46 -14.78 21.15
N ARG A 200 1.17 -15.24 22.38
CA ARG A 200 0.35 -16.43 22.56
C ARG A 200 -0.97 -16.21 21.82
N ARG A 201 -1.45 -17.27 21.16
CA ARG A 201 -2.78 -17.33 20.57
C ARG A 201 -3.79 -16.59 21.43
N ALA A 202 -4.61 -15.79 20.75
CA ALA A 202 -5.79 -15.18 21.30
C ALA A 202 -5.57 -14.06 22.33
N LYS A 203 -5.02 -12.95 21.90
CA LYS A 203 -5.68 -11.67 22.17
C LYS A 203 -5.45 -10.83 20.93
N CYS A 204 -6.49 -10.74 20.18
CA CYS A 204 -6.63 -9.87 19.05
C CYS A 204 -6.05 -8.50 19.39
N TRP A 205 -4.90 -8.19 18.91
CA TRP A 205 -4.55 -6.80 18.62
C TRP A 205 -5.45 -6.45 17.47
N THR A 206 -6.30 -5.47 17.64
CA THR A 206 -7.49 -5.19 16.83
C THR A 206 -7.23 -4.97 15.34
N SER A 207 -6.01 -5.05 14.87
CA SER A 207 -5.67 -4.87 13.46
C SER A 207 -4.84 -6.00 12.83
N ALA A 208 -4.12 -6.75 13.62
CA ALA A 208 -3.14 -7.71 13.09
C ALA A 208 -3.58 -9.18 13.15
N ALA A 209 -4.67 -9.45 13.84
CA ALA A 209 -5.13 -10.80 14.10
C ALA A 209 -5.72 -11.51 12.88
N CYS A 210 -6.05 -10.77 11.85
CA CYS A 210 -6.74 -11.29 10.69
C CYS A 210 -5.86 -12.26 9.90
N TRP A 211 -4.60 -11.95 9.74
CA TRP A 211 -3.65 -12.84 9.07
C TRP A 211 -3.34 -14.11 9.88
N ALA A 212 -3.42 -14.04 11.21
CA ALA A 212 -3.21 -15.19 12.10
C ALA A 212 -4.39 -16.17 12.09
N THR A 213 -5.58 -15.72 11.76
CA THR A 213 -6.81 -16.52 11.77
C THR A 213 -7.34 -16.85 10.38
N ALA A 214 -6.88 -16.17 9.34
CA ALA A 214 -7.29 -16.44 7.98
C ALA A 214 -6.87 -17.87 7.57
N PRO A 215 -7.77 -18.65 6.95
CA PRO A 215 -7.46 -20.02 6.51
C PRO A 215 -6.26 -20.11 5.57
N SER A 216 -5.99 -19.07 4.82
CA SER A 216 -4.85 -18.93 3.92
C SER A 216 -3.50 -18.82 4.62
N CYS A 217 -3.46 -18.43 5.90
CA CYS A 217 -2.24 -18.41 6.72
C CYS A 217 -1.92 -19.78 7.34
N ARG A 218 -2.81 -20.74 7.22
CA ARG A 218 -2.47 -22.11 7.55
C ARG A 218 -1.62 -22.63 6.41
N SER A 219 -0.39 -23.00 6.69
CA SER A 219 0.50 -23.70 5.78
C SER A 219 -0.31 -24.70 4.94
N THR A 220 -0.60 -24.35 3.72
CA THR A 220 -1.09 -25.31 2.76
C THR A 220 0.04 -26.27 2.50
N SER A 221 -0.01 -27.42 3.18
CA SER A 221 0.65 -28.59 2.65
C SER A 221 0.15 -28.75 1.22
N MET A 222 1.04 -28.58 0.26
CA MET A 222 0.74 -28.77 -1.17
C MET A 222 0.38 -30.24 -1.39
N THR A 223 -0.88 -30.57 -1.16
CA THR A 223 -1.51 -31.74 -1.75
C THR A 223 -2.42 -31.22 -2.86
N PRO A 224 -2.25 -31.67 -4.10
CA PRO A 224 -3.13 -31.26 -5.18
C PRO A 224 -4.56 -31.72 -4.87
N PRO A 225 -5.59 -30.88 -5.07
CA PRO A 225 -6.95 -31.29 -4.84
C PRO A 225 -7.33 -32.37 -5.87
N SER A 226 -7.80 -33.49 -5.37
CA SER A 226 -8.52 -34.46 -6.16
C SER A 226 -9.81 -33.79 -6.66
N SER A 227 -10.03 -33.87 -7.95
CA SER A 227 -11.20 -33.36 -8.65
C SER A 227 -12.51 -33.84 -8.00
N SER A 228 -13.20 -32.98 -7.30
CA SER A 228 -14.62 -33.11 -7.00
C SER A 228 -15.28 -31.74 -7.14
N THR A 229 -16.29 -31.70 -7.98
CA THR A 229 -17.22 -30.63 -8.25
C THR A 229 -17.68 -29.93 -6.97
N ALA A 230 -17.18 -28.74 -6.71
CA ALA A 230 -17.72 -27.85 -5.68
C ALA A 230 -18.46 -26.69 -6.35
N ALA A 231 -19.71 -26.53 -5.95
CA ALA A 231 -20.54 -25.39 -6.27
C ALA A 231 -19.85 -24.09 -5.86
N ALA A 232 -19.96 -23.07 -6.71
CA ALA A 232 -19.44 -21.74 -6.44
C ALA A 232 -20.20 -21.12 -5.26
N ASP A 233 -19.60 -21.17 -4.08
CA ASP A 233 -19.98 -20.32 -2.97
C ASP A 233 -19.41 -18.92 -3.23
N SER A 234 -20.31 -17.97 -3.42
CA SER A 234 -19.96 -16.56 -3.51
C SER A 234 -19.36 -16.11 -2.19
N PRO A 235 -18.28 -15.30 -2.20
CA PRO A 235 -17.72 -14.76 -0.96
C PRO A 235 -18.76 -13.91 -0.23
N PRO A 236 -18.72 -13.84 1.10
CA PRO A 236 -19.63 -13.01 1.87
C PRO A 236 -19.47 -11.55 1.46
N ARG A 237 -20.60 -10.90 1.18
CA ARG A 237 -20.61 -9.46 0.91
C ARG A 237 -20.29 -8.72 2.19
N CYS A 238 -19.23 -7.89 2.18
CA CYS A 238 -19.00 -6.94 3.25
C CYS A 238 -20.18 -5.95 3.28
N SER A 239 -20.96 -5.97 4.34
CA SER A 239 -21.98 -4.94 4.59
C SER A 239 -21.28 -3.63 4.99
N ARG A 240 -21.66 -2.56 4.34
CA ARG A 240 -21.25 -1.20 4.69
C ARG A 240 -21.79 -0.77 6.03
#